data_b64bf0f4de17756809452bd872d4f92d
#
_entry.id   b64bf0f4de17756809452bd872d4f92d
#
_cell.length_a   1.000
_cell.length_b   1.000
_cell.length_c   1.000
_cell.angle_alpha   90.00
_cell.angle_beta   90.00
_cell.angle_gamma   90.00
#
_symmetry.space_group_name_H-M   'P 1'
#
loop_
_entity.id
_entity.type
_entity.pdbx_description
1 polymer ?
#
loop_
_entity_poly.entity_id
_entity_poly.type
_entity_poly.pdbx_seq_one_letter_code
_entity_poly.pdbx_strand_id
1 'polypeptide(L)'
;MINHNYFYLFISFLLGSAIASFLYAWAMRICQTGETILDPSKCRFCEKKLSPLELIPILSWLIQRGRCYCQKHRLSSGYFISEIVLGSAFVTIGYNYPMQDALFLSFFASALLFFFLTDAMHQVLYLPMMVINGIVGFFYLLRNKNRFLSIFPIAIYLFFVLLINEAKIKVRRQKP
;
A
#
# COMPACT_ATOMS: atom_id res chain seq x y z
N MET A 1 8.56 28.74 -6.93
CA MET A 1 9.41 27.66 -7.40
C MET A 1 9.59 26.68 -6.26
N ILE A 2 9.09 25.45 -6.40
CA ILE A 2 9.33 24.40 -5.40
C ILE A 2 10.79 23.99 -5.60
N ASN A 3 11.61 24.25 -4.59
CA ASN A 3 13.03 23.88 -4.64
C ASN A 3 13.10 22.36 -4.51
N HIS A 4 13.23 21.65 -5.64
CA HIS A 4 13.30 20.21 -5.68
C HIS A 4 14.64 19.73 -5.16
N ASN A 5 14.74 19.58 -3.86
CA ASN A 5 15.91 18.98 -3.26
C ASN A 5 15.88 17.46 -3.57
N TYR A 6 16.85 16.96 -4.34
CA TYR A 6 16.98 15.52 -4.66
C TYR A 6 16.99 14.64 -3.41
N PHE A 7 17.51 15.16 -2.32
CA PHE A 7 17.51 14.47 -1.04
C PHE A 7 16.07 14.25 -0.53
N TYR A 8 15.20 15.26 -0.64
CA TYR A 8 13.79 15.12 -0.29
C TYR A 8 13.08 14.06 -1.12
N LEU A 9 13.30 14.03 -2.43
CA LEU A 9 12.71 13.03 -3.33
C LEU A 9 13.22 11.62 -3.02
N PHE A 10 14.50 11.50 -2.71
CA PHE A 10 15.08 10.21 -2.29
C PHE A 10 14.46 9.70 -0.98
N ILE A 11 14.31 10.56 0.02
CA ILE A 11 13.65 10.20 1.28
C ILE A 11 12.17 9.84 1.04
N SER A 12 11.47 10.57 0.17
CA SER A 12 10.09 10.25 -0.21
C SER A 12 9.99 8.86 -0.83
N PHE A 13 10.92 8.49 -1.71
CA PHE A 13 10.99 7.14 -2.29
C PHE A 13 11.17 6.06 -1.22
N LEU A 14 12.14 6.24 -0.33
CA LEU A 14 12.41 5.29 0.75
C LEU A 14 11.21 5.12 1.68
N LEU A 15 10.56 6.24 2.03
CA LEU A 15 9.37 6.22 2.88
C LEU A 15 8.21 5.48 2.21
N GLY A 16 7.93 5.77 0.94
CA GLY A 16 6.89 5.08 0.17
C GLY A 16 7.16 3.58 0.04
N SER A 17 8.41 3.20 -0.24
CA SER A 17 8.82 1.79 -0.33
C SER A 17 8.68 1.07 1.02
N ALA A 18 9.05 1.71 2.13
CA ALA A 18 8.91 1.15 3.48
C ALA A 18 7.44 0.93 3.86
N ILE A 19 6.57 1.91 3.56
CA ILE A 19 5.12 1.79 3.76
C ILE A 19 4.55 0.66 2.92
N ALA A 20 4.96 0.53 1.64
CA ALA A 20 4.48 -0.56 0.77
C ALA A 20 4.86 -1.94 1.31
N SER A 21 6.10 -2.11 1.77
CA SER A 21 6.58 -3.36 2.37
C SER A 21 5.73 -3.75 3.59
N PHE A 22 5.47 -2.78 4.47
CA PHE A 22 4.62 -2.96 5.63
C PHE A 22 3.17 -3.32 5.25
N LEU A 23 2.56 -2.58 4.31
CA LEU A 23 1.19 -2.82 3.86
C LEU A 23 1.03 -4.18 3.19
N TYR A 24 2.01 -4.60 2.40
CA TYR A 24 2.02 -5.92 1.78
C TYR A 24 2.06 -7.03 2.84
N ALA A 25 2.98 -6.92 3.81
CA ALA A 25 3.08 -7.88 4.91
C ALA A 25 1.77 -7.92 5.73
N TRP A 26 1.17 -6.76 5.99
CA TRP A 26 -0.08 -6.65 6.72
C TRP A 26 -1.26 -7.26 5.95
N ALA A 27 -1.42 -6.96 4.67
CA ALA A 27 -2.46 -7.55 3.82
C ALA A 27 -2.37 -9.09 3.82
N MET A 28 -1.16 -9.61 3.74
CA MET A 28 -0.92 -11.05 3.81
C MET A 28 -1.30 -11.68 5.15
N ARG A 29 -1.05 -10.98 6.29
CA ARG A 29 -1.37 -11.49 7.63
C ARG A 29 -2.86 -11.52 7.90
N ILE A 30 -3.57 -10.42 7.65
CA ILE A 30 -5.02 -10.33 7.86
C ILE A 30 -5.74 -11.48 7.16
N CYS A 31 -5.26 -11.87 6.00
CA CYS A 31 -6.00 -12.76 5.14
C CYS A 31 -5.64 -14.25 5.33
N GLN A 32 -4.48 -14.57 5.89
CA GLN A 32 -3.99 -15.95 5.91
C GLN A 32 -3.80 -16.54 7.31
N THR A 33 -3.35 -15.76 8.28
CA THR A 33 -2.94 -16.30 9.59
C THR A 33 -3.77 -15.79 10.75
N GLY A 34 -4.54 -14.71 10.57
CA GLY A 34 -5.21 -14.03 11.68
C GLY A 34 -4.25 -13.38 12.69
N GLU A 35 -2.95 -13.34 12.34
CA GLU A 35 -1.91 -12.70 13.17
C GLU A 35 -2.14 -11.18 13.25
N THR A 36 -1.76 -10.59 14.38
CA THR A 36 -1.87 -9.16 14.61
C THR A 36 -0.74 -8.37 13.93
N ILE A 37 -0.91 -7.06 13.83
CA ILE A 37 0.11 -6.13 13.30
C ILE A 37 1.37 -6.15 14.17
N LEU A 38 1.21 -6.44 15.46
CA LEU A 38 2.29 -6.41 16.47
C LEU A 38 3.19 -7.64 16.45
N ASP A 39 2.78 -8.69 15.75
CA ASP A 39 3.59 -9.90 15.66
C ASP A 39 4.88 -9.64 14.87
N PRO A 40 6.03 -10.17 15.34
CA PRO A 40 7.31 -9.96 14.66
C PRO A 40 7.29 -10.54 13.25
N SER A 41 8.01 -9.88 12.34
CA SER A 41 8.14 -10.34 10.96
C SER A 41 8.90 -11.67 10.92
N LYS A 42 8.25 -12.72 10.44
CA LYS A 42 8.78 -14.07 10.29
C LYS A 42 8.74 -14.52 8.84
N CYS A 43 9.68 -15.35 8.45
CA CYS A 43 9.58 -16.06 7.17
C CYS A 43 8.44 -17.08 7.25
N ARG A 44 7.53 -17.05 6.28
CA ARG A 44 6.36 -17.95 6.23
C ARG A 44 6.68 -19.43 6.10
N PHE A 45 7.86 -19.71 5.59
CA PHE A 45 8.24 -21.11 5.27
C PHE A 45 9.14 -21.75 6.32
N CYS A 46 9.99 -20.96 6.97
CA CYS A 46 10.93 -21.47 7.98
C CYS A 46 10.74 -20.85 9.36
N GLU A 47 9.72 -19.99 9.54
CA GLU A 47 9.35 -19.29 10.79
C GLU A 47 10.49 -18.49 11.44
N LYS A 48 11.63 -18.38 10.76
CA LYS A 48 12.76 -17.57 11.24
C LYS A 48 12.34 -16.11 11.32
N LYS A 49 12.63 -15.44 12.42
CA LYS A 49 12.48 -14.00 12.57
C LYS A 49 13.39 -13.29 11.56
N LEU A 50 12.84 -12.31 10.86
CA LEU A 50 13.59 -11.49 9.92
C LEU A 50 14.44 -10.48 10.65
N SER A 51 15.69 -10.31 10.23
CA SER A 51 16.59 -9.28 10.72
C SER A 51 16.23 -7.91 10.14
N PRO A 52 16.63 -6.78 10.78
CA PRO A 52 16.38 -5.45 10.25
C PRO A 52 16.91 -5.23 8.83
N LEU A 53 18.03 -5.84 8.46
CA LEU A 53 18.59 -5.77 7.10
C LEU A 53 17.72 -6.50 6.06
N GLU A 54 17.04 -7.56 6.47
CA GLU A 54 16.10 -8.31 5.63
C GLU A 54 14.77 -7.57 5.45
N LEU A 55 14.56 -6.49 6.19
CA LEU A 55 13.37 -5.63 6.11
C LEU A 55 13.61 -4.36 5.27
N ILE A 56 14.83 -4.12 4.78
CA ILE A 56 15.11 -2.96 3.93
C ILE A 56 14.40 -3.16 2.59
N PRO A 57 13.44 -2.27 2.22
CA PRO A 57 12.70 -2.41 0.98
C PRO A 57 13.61 -2.48 -0.24
N ILE A 58 13.18 -3.20 -1.26
CA ILE A 58 13.88 -3.41 -2.52
C ILE A 58 15.19 -4.17 -2.34
N LEU A 59 16.09 -3.68 -1.46
CA LEU A 59 17.42 -4.25 -1.25
C LEU A 59 17.36 -5.67 -0.69
N SER A 60 16.48 -5.91 0.27
CA SER A 60 16.33 -7.26 0.86
C SER A 60 15.92 -8.29 -0.20
N TRP A 61 14.99 -7.94 -1.07
CA TRP A 61 14.54 -8.82 -2.15
C TRP A 61 15.64 -9.07 -3.19
N LEU A 62 16.40 -8.04 -3.57
CA LEU A 62 17.51 -8.14 -4.51
C LEU A 62 18.66 -8.99 -3.96
N ILE A 63 19.09 -8.73 -2.71
CA ILE A 63 20.17 -9.48 -2.05
C ILE A 63 19.78 -10.96 -1.91
N GLN A 64 18.54 -11.23 -1.52
CA GLN A 64 18.03 -12.59 -1.38
C GLN A 64 17.65 -13.24 -2.72
N ARG A 65 17.81 -12.52 -3.85
CA ARG A 65 17.45 -12.98 -5.21
C ARG A 65 16.02 -13.53 -5.28
N GLY A 66 15.09 -12.90 -4.58
CA GLY A 66 13.69 -13.33 -4.50
C GLY A 66 13.50 -14.68 -3.82
N ARG A 67 14.40 -15.10 -2.94
CA ARG A 67 14.29 -16.35 -2.17
C ARG A 67 14.30 -16.08 -0.67
N CYS A 68 13.60 -16.91 0.08
CA CYS A 68 13.68 -16.88 1.54
C CYS A 68 15.11 -17.19 2.00
N TYR A 69 15.49 -16.73 3.19
CA TYR A 69 16.79 -17.02 3.81
C TYR A 69 17.11 -18.53 3.87
N CYS A 70 16.11 -19.38 4.00
CA CYS A 70 16.27 -20.85 3.89
C CYS A 70 16.54 -21.33 2.47
N GLN A 71 16.59 -20.44 1.48
CA GLN A 71 16.81 -20.66 0.05
C GLN A 71 15.87 -21.68 -0.64
N LYS A 72 14.97 -22.31 0.11
CA LYS A 72 14.05 -23.36 -0.39
C LYS A 72 12.81 -22.82 -1.10
N HIS A 73 12.37 -21.60 -0.73
CA HIS A 73 11.11 -21.05 -1.23
C HIS A 73 11.32 -19.68 -1.89
N ARG A 74 10.56 -19.43 -2.96
CA ARG A 74 10.54 -18.14 -3.65
C ARG A 74 9.67 -17.15 -2.88
N LEU A 75 10.21 -15.94 -2.67
CA LEU A 75 9.43 -14.80 -2.17
C LEU A 75 8.56 -14.26 -3.31
N SER A 76 7.35 -13.82 -2.98
CA SER A 76 6.49 -13.18 -3.97
C SER A 76 7.15 -11.93 -4.54
N SER A 77 7.17 -11.82 -5.87
CA SER A 77 7.61 -10.59 -6.56
C SER A 77 6.69 -9.40 -6.26
N GLY A 78 5.49 -9.66 -5.74
CA GLY A 78 4.54 -8.63 -5.33
C GLY A 78 5.10 -7.68 -4.27
N TYR A 79 5.97 -8.16 -3.35
CA TYR A 79 6.70 -7.29 -2.42
C TYR A 79 7.50 -6.24 -3.17
N PHE A 80 8.40 -6.69 -4.03
CA PHE A 80 9.30 -5.83 -4.80
C PHE A 80 8.54 -4.85 -5.69
N ILE A 81 7.51 -5.33 -6.39
CA ILE A 81 6.69 -4.49 -7.27
C ILE A 81 5.94 -3.42 -6.47
N SER A 82 5.30 -3.78 -5.36
CA SER A 82 4.56 -2.82 -4.53
C SER A 82 5.47 -1.74 -3.95
N GLU A 83 6.70 -2.08 -3.55
CA GLU A 83 7.70 -1.17 -3.02
C GLU A 83 8.13 -0.13 -4.07
N ILE A 84 8.38 -0.57 -5.32
CA ILE A 84 8.71 0.33 -6.42
C ILE A 84 7.52 1.23 -6.77
N VAL A 85 6.33 0.67 -6.89
CA VAL A 85 5.12 1.41 -7.29
C VAL A 85 4.80 2.51 -6.29
N LEU A 86 4.73 2.20 -4.99
CA LEU A 86 4.41 3.20 -3.99
C LEU A 86 5.56 4.20 -3.77
N GLY A 87 6.81 3.73 -3.79
CA GLY A 87 7.97 4.61 -3.73
C GLY A 87 7.97 5.64 -4.86
N SER A 88 7.73 5.21 -6.11
CA SER A 88 7.62 6.10 -7.26
C SER A 88 6.43 7.06 -7.17
N ALA A 89 5.28 6.59 -6.65
CA ALA A 89 4.12 7.43 -6.42
C ALA A 89 4.43 8.55 -5.41
N PHE A 90 5.14 8.25 -4.31
CA PHE A 90 5.54 9.25 -3.32
C PHE A 90 6.49 10.30 -3.91
N VAL A 91 7.43 9.90 -4.74
CA VAL A 91 8.31 10.83 -5.48
C VAL A 91 7.48 11.74 -6.38
N THR A 92 6.60 11.19 -7.19
CA THR A 92 5.76 11.94 -8.12
C THR A 92 4.86 12.93 -7.38
N ILE A 93 4.26 12.50 -6.27
CA ILE A 93 3.42 13.35 -5.41
C ILE A 93 4.28 14.46 -4.78
N GLY A 94 5.42 14.13 -4.18
CA GLY A 94 6.32 15.09 -3.55
C GLY A 94 6.95 16.09 -4.51
N TYR A 95 7.09 15.70 -5.79
CA TYR A 95 7.55 16.58 -6.85
C TYR A 95 6.50 17.61 -7.28
N ASN A 96 5.24 17.21 -7.41
CA ASN A 96 4.19 18.03 -8.04
C ASN A 96 3.34 18.80 -7.04
N TYR A 97 3.34 18.45 -5.77
CA TYR A 97 2.43 19.02 -4.78
C TYR A 97 3.16 19.64 -3.58
N PRO A 98 2.63 20.72 -2.98
CA PRO A 98 3.15 21.26 -1.74
C PRO A 98 3.03 20.24 -0.61
N MET A 99 3.91 20.34 0.39
CA MET A 99 4.08 19.34 1.46
C MET A 99 2.75 18.90 2.11
N GLN A 100 1.84 19.85 2.35
CA GLN A 100 0.56 19.56 3.00
C GLN A 100 -0.34 18.66 2.13
N ASP A 101 -0.45 18.99 0.83
CA ASP A 101 -1.23 18.19 -0.13
C ASP A 101 -0.54 16.85 -0.40
N ALA A 102 0.80 16.85 -0.45
CA ALA A 102 1.59 15.65 -0.65
C ALA A 102 1.36 14.61 0.45
N LEU A 103 1.25 15.01 1.72
CA LEU A 103 0.95 14.09 2.82
C LEU A 103 -0.42 13.43 2.65
N PHE A 104 -1.46 14.19 2.30
CA PHE A 104 -2.79 13.62 2.06
C PHE A 104 -2.81 12.67 0.87
N LEU A 105 -2.22 13.08 -0.27
CA LEU A 105 -2.17 12.26 -1.46
C LEU A 105 -1.37 10.97 -1.25
N SER A 106 -0.26 11.03 -0.50
CA SER A 106 0.54 9.86 -0.14
C SER A 106 -0.23 8.89 0.76
N PHE A 107 -1.04 9.39 1.69
CA PHE A 107 -1.93 8.58 2.48
C PHE A 107 -2.97 7.84 1.62
N PHE A 108 -3.61 8.55 0.67
CA PHE A 108 -4.55 7.93 -0.27
C PHE A 108 -3.89 6.90 -1.18
N ALA A 109 -2.70 7.19 -1.72
CA ALA A 109 -1.95 6.25 -2.53
C ALA A 109 -1.62 4.96 -1.77
N SER A 110 -1.24 5.09 -0.49
CA SER A 110 -0.97 3.96 0.40
C SER A 110 -2.23 3.11 0.64
N ALA A 111 -3.35 3.76 0.87
CA ALA A 111 -4.61 3.09 1.07
C ALA A 111 -5.12 2.39 -0.20
N LEU A 112 -4.99 3.01 -1.37
CA LEU A 112 -5.31 2.39 -2.66
C LEU A 112 -4.47 1.13 -2.89
N LEU A 113 -3.16 1.19 -2.61
CA LEU A 113 -2.30 0.02 -2.69
C LEU A 113 -2.78 -1.08 -1.75
N PHE A 114 -3.11 -0.75 -0.50
CA PHE A 114 -3.59 -1.72 0.48
C PHE A 114 -4.89 -2.42 0.02
N PHE A 115 -5.86 -1.66 -0.51
CA PHE A 115 -7.09 -2.23 -1.06
C PHE A 115 -6.81 -3.12 -2.27
N PHE A 116 -5.96 -2.68 -3.17
CA PHE A 116 -5.56 -3.49 -4.31
C PHE A 116 -4.94 -4.82 -3.87
N LEU A 117 -4.04 -4.78 -2.87
CA LEU A 117 -3.40 -5.97 -2.34
C LEU A 117 -4.38 -6.92 -1.66
N THR A 118 -5.28 -6.41 -0.81
CA THR A 118 -6.27 -7.25 -0.11
C THR A 118 -7.29 -7.86 -1.06
N ASP A 119 -7.67 -7.13 -2.10
CA ASP A 119 -8.59 -7.65 -3.12
C ASP A 119 -7.91 -8.66 -4.03
N ALA A 120 -6.73 -8.35 -4.56
CA ALA A 120 -5.99 -9.24 -5.44
C ALA A 120 -5.59 -10.56 -4.80
N MET A 121 -5.27 -10.56 -3.49
CA MET A 121 -4.84 -11.75 -2.77
C MET A 121 -6.00 -12.59 -2.23
N HIS A 122 -7.05 -11.96 -1.75
CA HIS A 122 -8.06 -12.61 -0.92
C HIS A 122 -9.51 -12.21 -1.20
N GLN A 123 -9.73 -11.27 -2.11
CA GLN A 123 -11.06 -10.72 -2.42
C GLN A 123 -11.81 -10.22 -1.16
N VAL A 124 -11.06 -9.68 -0.19
CA VAL A 124 -11.60 -9.15 1.07
C VAL A 124 -11.43 -7.64 1.11
N LEU A 125 -12.53 -6.94 1.36
CA LEU A 125 -12.52 -5.50 1.63
C LEU A 125 -12.37 -5.27 3.14
N TYR A 126 -11.30 -4.58 3.51
CA TYR A 126 -11.04 -4.25 4.92
C TYR A 126 -11.78 -2.97 5.31
N LEU A 127 -12.98 -3.14 5.87
CA LEU A 127 -13.91 -2.04 6.18
C LEU A 127 -13.30 -0.91 7.04
N PRO A 128 -12.51 -1.17 8.11
CA PRO A 128 -11.94 -0.10 8.93
C PRO A 128 -11.08 0.87 8.13
N MET A 129 -10.26 0.37 7.20
CA MET A 129 -9.42 1.21 6.35
C MET A 129 -10.24 2.07 5.39
N MET A 130 -11.38 1.55 4.91
CA MET A 130 -12.33 2.30 4.08
C MET A 130 -12.90 3.49 4.83
N VAL A 131 -13.35 3.28 6.06
CA VAL A 131 -13.93 4.33 6.91
C VAL A 131 -12.89 5.42 7.19
N ILE A 132 -11.67 5.04 7.58
CA ILE A 132 -10.57 5.98 7.84
C ILE A 132 -10.28 6.83 6.60
N ASN A 133 -10.18 6.21 5.43
CA ASN A 133 -9.96 6.94 4.17
C ASN A 133 -11.12 7.90 3.84
N GLY A 134 -12.36 7.47 4.04
CA GLY A 134 -13.53 8.31 3.85
C GLY A 134 -13.50 9.55 4.74
N ILE A 135 -13.18 9.39 6.02
CA ILE A 135 -13.06 10.49 6.99
C ILE A 135 -11.93 11.45 6.59
N VAL A 136 -10.74 10.95 6.31
CA VAL A 136 -9.58 11.76 5.90
C VAL A 136 -9.88 12.51 4.60
N GLY A 137 -10.51 11.85 3.62
CA GLY A 137 -10.94 12.45 2.36
C GLY A 137 -11.95 13.58 2.56
N PHE A 138 -12.92 13.38 3.44
CA PHE A 138 -13.91 14.39 3.77
C PHE A 138 -13.28 15.65 4.38
N PHE A 139 -12.38 15.48 5.36
CA PHE A 139 -11.65 16.62 5.95
C PHE A 139 -10.76 17.33 4.92
N TYR A 140 -10.13 16.61 4.02
CA TYR A 140 -9.34 17.20 2.94
C TYR A 140 -10.20 18.05 1.99
N LEU A 141 -11.41 17.59 1.65
CA LEU A 141 -12.38 18.35 0.84
C LEU A 141 -12.85 19.62 1.54
N LEU A 142 -13.17 19.54 2.83
CA LEU A 142 -13.59 20.71 3.60
C LEU A 142 -12.51 21.80 3.63
N ARG A 143 -11.23 21.40 3.68
CA ARG A 143 -10.09 22.33 3.69
C ARG A 143 -9.83 22.97 2.32
N ASN A 144 -10.04 22.24 1.24
CA ASN A 144 -9.64 22.63 -0.12
C ASN A 144 -10.84 22.87 -1.03
N LYS A 145 -11.79 23.75 -0.63
CA LYS A 145 -13.04 24.03 -1.35
C LYS A 145 -12.89 24.36 -2.85
N ASN A 146 -11.74 24.87 -3.28
CA ASN A 146 -11.51 25.35 -4.65
C ASN A 146 -10.72 24.39 -5.55
N ARG A 147 -10.34 23.19 -5.10
CA ARG A 147 -9.55 22.27 -5.91
C ARG A 147 -10.38 21.08 -6.37
N PHE A 148 -10.87 21.14 -7.61
CA PHE A 148 -11.55 20.04 -8.31
C PHE A 148 -10.70 18.74 -8.31
N LEU A 149 -9.36 18.86 -8.23
CA LEU A 149 -8.42 17.74 -8.16
C LEU A 149 -8.56 16.91 -6.86
N SER A 150 -9.11 17.47 -5.80
CA SER A 150 -9.29 16.74 -4.53
C SER A 150 -10.45 15.75 -4.56
N ILE A 151 -11.36 15.88 -5.53
CA ILE A 151 -12.48 14.96 -5.73
C ILE A 151 -12.02 13.69 -6.45
N PHE A 152 -10.97 13.78 -7.27
CA PHE A 152 -10.51 12.70 -8.14
C PHE A 152 -10.08 11.43 -7.37
N PRO A 153 -9.26 11.50 -6.30
CA PRO A 153 -8.92 10.31 -5.51
C PRO A 153 -10.13 9.67 -4.83
N ILE A 154 -11.08 10.49 -4.37
CA ILE A 154 -12.29 10.01 -3.70
C ILE A 154 -13.24 9.39 -4.72
N ALA A 155 -13.38 9.99 -5.90
CA ALA A 155 -14.19 9.43 -6.98
C ALA A 155 -13.63 8.10 -7.48
N ILE A 156 -12.31 8.01 -7.68
CA ILE A 156 -11.63 6.76 -8.04
C ILE A 156 -11.85 5.72 -6.94
N TYR A 157 -11.70 6.09 -5.68
CA TYR A 157 -11.92 5.21 -4.55
C TYR A 157 -13.35 4.66 -4.52
N LEU A 158 -14.36 5.53 -4.61
CA LEU A 158 -15.77 5.12 -4.66
C LEU A 158 -16.08 4.25 -5.87
N PHE A 159 -15.50 4.57 -7.04
CA PHE A 159 -15.65 3.79 -8.25
C PHE A 159 -15.09 2.37 -8.08
N PHE A 160 -13.89 2.21 -7.51
CA PHE A 160 -13.32 0.90 -7.23
C PHE A 160 -14.14 0.12 -6.20
N VAL A 161 -14.63 0.77 -5.15
CA VAL A 161 -15.50 0.14 -4.14
C VAL A 161 -16.79 -0.37 -4.76
N LEU A 162 -17.43 0.42 -5.64
CA LEU A 162 -18.64 0.02 -6.34
C LEU A 162 -18.40 -1.14 -7.31
N LEU A 163 -17.33 -1.08 -8.10
CA LEU A 163 -16.96 -2.17 -9.03
C LEU A 163 -16.72 -3.49 -8.30
N ILE A 164 -16.01 -3.45 -7.17
CA ILE A 164 -15.71 -4.65 -6.38
C ILE A 164 -16.98 -5.20 -5.73
N ASN A 165 -17.88 -4.36 -5.25
CA ASN A 165 -19.17 -4.80 -4.71
C ASN A 165 -20.03 -5.47 -5.78
N GLU A 166 -20.10 -4.91 -6.99
CA GLU A 166 -20.85 -5.54 -8.09
C GLU A 166 -20.24 -6.90 -8.48
N ALA A 167 -18.91 -6.97 -8.58
CA ALA A 167 -18.23 -8.23 -8.88
C ALA A 167 -18.50 -9.31 -7.82
N LYS A 168 -18.48 -8.95 -6.53
CA LYS A 168 -18.80 -9.88 -5.42
C LYS A 168 -20.25 -10.36 -5.44
N ILE A 169 -21.20 -9.49 -5.76
CA ILE A 169 -22.61 -9.85 -5.89
C ILE A 169 -22.78 -10.84 -7.04
N LYS A 170 -22.08 -10.62 -8.16
CA LYS A 170 -22.14 -11.50 -9.33
C LYS A 170 -21.56 -12.89 -9.05
N VAL A 171 -20.45 -12.97 -8.32
CA VAL A 171 -19.82 -14.25 -7.92
C VAL A 171 -20.69 -15.03 -6.92
N ARG A 172 -21.34 -14.35 -5.96
CA ARG A 172 -22.27 -14.99 -5.02
C ARG A 172 -23.50 -15.57 -5.70
N ARG A 173 -23.99 -14.96 -6.80
CA ARG A 173 -25.15 -15.46 -7.57
C ARG A 173 -24.81 -16.66 -8.46
N GLN A 174 -23.53 -16.95 -8.68
CA GLN A 174 -23.08 -18.08 -9.52
C GLN A 174 -22.66 -19.32 -8.71
N LYS A 175 -22.66 -19.26 -7.39
CA LYS A 175 -22.47 -20.46 -6.56
C LYS A 175 -23.81 -21.16 -6.44
N PRO A 176 -23.92 -22.45 -6.88
CA PRO A 176 -25.11 -23.28 -6.75
C PRO A 176 -25.44 -23.55 -5.27
#